data_8325443a23f88a0be008274c4d4d5569
#
_entry.id   8325443a23f88a0be008274c4d4d5569
#
_cell.length_a   1.000
_cell.length_b   1.000
_cell.length_c   1.000
_cell.angle_alpha   90.00
_cell.angle_beta   90.00
_cell.angle_gamma   90.00
#
_symmetry.space_group_name_H-M   'P 1'
#
loop_
_entity.id
_entity.type
_entity.pdbx_description
1 polymer ?
#
loop_
_entity_poly.entity_id
_entity_poly.type
_entity_poly.pdbx_seq_one_letter_code
_entity_poly.pdbx_strand_id
1 'polypeptide(L)'
;MFIIEVMVNVEFIADKIVSVSFDSGERSNLLSLGVIRQLTEVANKLAKNNNLMAIILSGGKQNFSFGFDLKDKEFLRLEKLGFEENRNYFQLGKIMCDAWEKLSCLTVCEIKGWCVGGGVALAISCDLRLAETAAKFYVPEVERGLNMSWGSVPRLIALLGPA
;
A
#
# COMPACT_ATOMS: atom_id res chain seq x y z
N MET A 1 20.75 -10.05 -16.44
CA MET A 1 19.88 -8.88 -16.68
C MET A 1 18.56 -9.14 -15.94
N PHE A 2 18.41 -8.59 -14.74
CA PHE A 2 17.15 -8.72 -14.01
C PHE A 2 16.16 -7.74 -14.63
N ILE A 3 15.11 -8.27 -15.28
CA ILE A 3 13.97 -7.45 -15.69
C ILE A 3 13.26 -7.08 -14.40
N ILE A 4 13.34 -5.82 -13.98
CA ILE A 4 12.49 -5.30 -12.91
C ILE A 4 11.11 -5.16 -13.56
N GLU A 5 10.22 -6.06 -13.23
CA GLU A 5 8.84 -6.00 -13.67
C GLU A 5 8.21 -4.73 -13.05
N VAL A 6 7.74 -3.82 -13.90
CA VAL A 6 7.12 -2.57 -13.42
C VAL A 6 5.73 -2.93 -12.93
N MET A 7 5.57 -3.04 -11.62
CA MET A 7 4.29 -3.39 -10.97
C MET A 7 3.45 -2.18 -10.57
N VAL A 8 4.03 -0.98 -10.65
CA VAL A 8 3.35 0.28 -10.34
C VAL A 8 3.36 1.17 -11.56
N ASN A 9 2.17 1.51 -12.05
CA ASN A 9 1.98 2.41 -13.19
C ASN A 9 1.56 3.80 -12.69
N VAL A 10 2.06 4.85 -13.35
CA VAL A 10 1.74 6.25 -13.04
C VAL A 10 1.31 6.94 -14.32
N GLU A 11 0.11 7.49 -14.36
CA GLU A 11 -0.48 8.15 -15.51
C GLU A 11 -1.07 9.50 -15.12
N PHE A 12 -0.77 10.56 -15.87
CA PHE A 12 -1.46 11.84 -15.75
C PHE A 12 -2.78 11.78 -16.53
N ILE A 13 -3.89 11.74 -15.81
CA ILE A 13 -5.24 11.71 -16.40
C ILE A 13 -5.81 13.11 -16.64
N ALA A 14 -5.20 14.12 -16.02
CA ALA A 14 -5.41 15.54 -16.27
C ALA A 14 -4.17 16.33 -15.82
N ASP A 15 -4.07 17.61 -16.16
CA ASP A 15 -2.90 18.45 -15.84
C ASP A 15 -2.40 18.33 -14.39
N LYS A 16 -3.33 18.19 -13.44
CA LYS A 16 -3.03 18.20 -11.99
C LYS A 16 -3.53 16.96 -11.27
N ILE A 17 -3.96 15.93 -12.02
CA ILE A 17 -4.49 14.68 -11.46
C ILE A 17 -3.71 13.51 -12.00
N VAL A 18 -3.22 12.69 -11.08
CA VAL A 18 -2.43 11.49 -11.37
C VAL A 18 -3.19 10.25 -10.94
N SER A 19 -3.22 9.25 -11.81
CA SER A 19 -3.61 7.88 -11.46
C SER A 19 -2.37 7.06 -11.17
N VAL A 20 -2.35 6.38 -10.03
CA VAL A 20 -1.32 5.41 -9.66
C VAL A 20 -2.01 4.07 -9.46
N SER A 21 -1.61 3.08 -10.24
CA SER A 21 -2.12 1.71 -10.08
C SER A 21 -0.99 0.74 -9.80
N PHE A 22 -1.23 -0.25 -8.95
CA PHE A 22 -0.30 -1.33 -8.73
C PHE A 22 -0.99 -2.68 -9.00
N ASP A 23 -0.30 -3.53 -9.74
CA ASP A 23 -0.81 -4.85 -10.12
C ASP A 23 0.35 -5.86 -10.10
N SER A 24 0.26 -6.86 -9.24
CA SER A 24 1.23 -7.95 -9.16
C SER A 24 1.09 -8.98 -10.30
N GLY A 25 0.11 -8.79 -11.20
CA GLY A 25 -0.25 -9.76 -12.23
C GLY A 25 -1.06 -10.95 -11.72
N GLU A 26 -1.27 -11.06 -10.41
CA GLU A 26 -2.03 -12.13 -9.78
C GLU A 26 -3.36 -11.62 -9.23
N ARG A 27 -4.35 -12.53 -9.15
CA ARG A 27 -5.68 -12.19 -8.61
C ARG A 27 -5.63 -11.64 -7.19
N SER A 28 -4.71 -12.13 -6.38
CA SER A 28 -4.52 -11.70 -4.98
C SER A 28 -3.95 -10.31 -4.83
N ASN A 29 -3.25 -9.81 -5.84
CA ASN A 29 -2.56 -8.53 -5.84
C ASN A 29 -1.80 -8.26 -4.54
N LEU A 30 -0.85 -9.13 -4.22
CA LEU A 30 -0.07 -9.05 -2.99
C LEU A 30 0.94 -7.91 -3.03
N LEU A 31 1.20 -7.34 -1.86
CA LEU A 31 2.23 -6.33 -1.63
C LEU A 31 3.57 -7.03 -1.34
N SER A 32 4.31 -7.37 -2.39
CA SER A 32 5.70 -7.83 -2.27
C SER A 32 6.61 -6.68 -1.82
N LEU A 33 7.81 -6.98 -1.35
CA LEU A 33 8.81 -5.95 -1.02
C LEU A 33 9.12 -5.05 -2.23
N GLY A 34 9.09 -5.62 -3.44
CA GLY A 34 9.26 -4.87 -4.69
C GLY A 34 8.15 -3.84 -4.91
N VAL A 35 6.88 -4.25 -4.75
CA VAL A 35 5.71 -3.34 -4.85
C VAL A 35 5.77 -2.25 -3.80
N ILE A 36 6.08 -2.60 -2.54
CA ILE A 36 6.18 -1.64 -1.44
C ILE A 36 7.24 -0.57 -1.73
N ARG A 37 8.41 -0.96 -2.23
CA ARG A 37 9.46 0.00 -2.62
C ARG A 37 9.04 0.89 -3.78
N GLN A 38 8.43 0.33 -4.83
CA GLN A 38 7.94 1.12 -5.97
C GLN A 38 6.86 2.12 -5.55
N LEU A 39 5.89 1.71 -4.73
CA LEU A 39 4.86 2.62 -4.20
C LEU A 39 5.47 3.73 -3.34
N THR A 40 6.48 3.42 -2.53
CA THR A 40 7.22 4.42 -1.74
C THR A 40 7.95 5.41 -2.64
N GLU A 41 8.64 4.92 -3.66
CA GLU A 41 9.39 5.75 -4.61
C GLU A 41 8.44 6.67 -5.39
N VAL A 42 7.31 6.15 -5.85
CA VAL A 42 6.27 6.92 -6.56
C VAL A 42 5.74 8.03 -5.66
N ALA A 43 5.35 7.74 -4.42
CA ALA A 43 4.88 8.75 -3.48
C ALA A 43 5.94 9.84 -3.26
N ASN A 44 7.21 9.47 -3.03
CA ASN A 44 8.31 10.41 -2.85
C ASN A 44 8.61 11.26 -4.10
N LYS A 45 8.39 10.72 -5.30
CA LYS A 45 8.52 11.49 -6.56
C LYS A 45 7.38 12.48 -6.71
N LEU A 46 6.13 12.03 -6.48
CA LEU A 46 4.93 12.86 -6.60
C LEU A 46 4.90 13.98 -5.53
N ALA A 47 5.42 13.74 -4.34
CA ALA A 47 5.56 14.74 -3.28
C ALA A 47 6.41 15.97 -3.67
N LYS A 48 7.27 15.86 -4.69
CA LYS A 48 8.07 16.97 -5.22
C LYS A 48 7.31 17.87 -6.18
N ASN A 49 6.13 17.46 -6.62
CA ASN A 49 5.30 18.22 -7.55
C ASN A 49 4.20 18.97 -6.80
N ASN A 50 4.47 20.20 -6.41
CA ASN A 50 3.54 21.05 -5.66
C ASN A 50 2.30 21.50 -6.47
N ASN A 51 2.25 21.20 -7.78
CA ASN A 51 1.11 21.56 -8.64
C ASN A 51 0.02 20.48 -8.67
N LEU A 52 0.26 19.32 -8.09
CA LEU A 52 -0.74 18.25 -8.06
C LEU A 52 -1.91 18.65 -7.14
N MET A 53 -3.12 18.41 -7.61
CA MET A 53 -4.36 18.60 -6.86
C MET A 53 -4.87 17.29 -6.27
N ALA A 54 -4.75 16.20 -7.02
CA ALA A 54 -5.21 14.90 -6.55
C ALA A 54 -4.40 13.74 -7.14
N ILE A 55 -4.31 12.66 -6.36
CA ILE A 55 -3.77 11.37 -6.76
C ILE A 55 -4.83 10.30 -6.49
N ILE A 56 -5.13 9.48 -7.50
CA ILE A 56 -6.00 8.32 -7.37
C ILE A 56 -5.12 7.08 -7.28
N LEU A 57 -5.20 6.36 -6.16
CA LEU A 57 -4.50 5.10 -5.96
C LEU A 57 -5.47 3.94 -6.17
N SER A 58 -5.16 3.03 -7.08
CA SER A 58 -5.93 1.81 -7.33
C SER A 58 -5.06 0.56 -7.26
N GLY A 59 -5.69 -0.56 -6.90
CA GLY A 59 -5.06 -1.88 -6.92
C GLY A 59 -5.27 -2.62 -8.24
N GLY A 60 -5.16 -3.95 -8.19
CA GLY A 60 -5.36 -4.83 -9.35
C GLY A 60 -6.81 -4.84 -9.85
N LYS A 61 -7.01 -5.47 -11.00
CA LYS A 61 -8.30 -5.48 -11.71
C LYS A 61 -9.46 -6.08 -10.91
N GLN A 62 -9.20 -7.09 -10.08
CA GLN A 62 -10.23 -7.83 -9.35
C GLN A 62 -10.26 -7.51 -7.85
N ASN A 63 -9.11 -7.19 -7.27
CA ASN A 63 -8.97 -6.92 -5.86
C ASN A 63 -8.00 -5.75 -5.65
N PHE A 64 -8.27 -4.95 -4.65
CA PHE A 64 -7.31 -3.91 -4.27
C PHE A 64 -6.00 -4.55 -3.82
N SER A 65 -6.03 -5.36 -2.77
CA SER A 65 -4.88 -6.18 -2.34
C SER A 65 -5.27 -7.16 -1.23
N PHE A 66 -4.67 -8.34 -1.25
CA PHE A 66 -4.71 -9.30 -0.14
C PHE A 66 -3.63 -9.06 0.92
N GLY A 67 -2.93 -7.92 0.85
CA GLY A 67 -1.94 -7.52 1.84
C GLY A 67 -0.53 -8.00 1.52
N PHE A 68 0.30 -8.07 2.57
CA PHE A 68 1.72 -8.39 2.42
C PHE A 68 1.94 -9.81 1.89
N ASP A 69 2.88 -9.96 0.97
CA ASP A 69 3.28 -11.26 0.43
C ASP A 69 4.20 -12.00 1.41
N LEU A 70 3.61 -12.86 2.24
CA LEU A 70 4.36 -13.72 3.17
C LEU A 70 5.24 -14.77 2.48
N LYS A 71 5.08 -14.96 1.15
CA LYS A 71 5.90 -15.88 0.34
C LYS A 71 6.91 -15.14 -0.53
N ASP A 72 7.04 -13.83 -0.38
CA ASP A 72 8.05 -13.05 -1.07
C ASP A 72 9.43 -13.66 -0.85
N LYS A 73 10.14 -13.95 -1.96
CA LYS A 73 11.44 -14.64 -1.91
C LYS A 73 12.51 -13.84 -1.17
N GLU A 74 12.44 -12.53 -1.27
CA GLU A 74 13.35 -11.65 -0.53
C GLU A 74 13.00 -11.70 0.96
N PHE A 75 11.72 -11.57 1.31
CA PHE A 75 11.25 -11.67 2.70
C PHE A 75 11.67 -12.98 3.37
N LEU A 76 11.47 -14.13 2.71
CA LEU A 76 11.87 -15.44 3.25
C LEU A 76 13.39 -15.60 3.47
N ARG A 77 14.21 -14.85 2.72
CA ARG A 77 15.66 -14.81 2.95
C ARG A 77 16.01 -14.00 4.20
N LEU A 78 15.23 -12.97 4.50
CA LEU A 78 15.45 -12.05 5.60
C LEU A 78 15.15 -12.69 6.96
N GLU A 79 14.27 -13.69 7.04
CA GLU A 79 14.04 -14.44 8.29
C GLU A 79 15.32 -15.08 8.85
N LYS A 80 16.35 -15.24 8.01
CA LYS A 80 17.67 -15.79 8.39
C LYS A 80 18.66 -14.73 8.87
N LEU A 81 18.30 -13.45 8.78
CA LEU A 81 19.15 -12.32 9.17
C LEU A 81 18.99 -12.00 10.65
N GLY A 82 19.91 -11.20 11.18
CA GLY A 82 19.86 -10.73 12.56
C GLY A 82 18.67 -9.80 12.83
N PHE A 83 18.38 -9.55 14.11
CA PHE A 83 17.24 -8.76 14.56
C PHE A 83 17.22 -7.33 13.98
N GLU A 84 18.36 -6.65 13.94
CA GLU A 84 18.47 -5.28 13.44
C GLU A 84 18.16 -5.19 11.92
N GLU A 85 18.67 -6.14 11.15
CA GLU A 85 18.44 -6.21 9.70
C GLU A 85 16.97 -6.48 9.43
N ASN A 86 16.36 -7.45 10.11
CA ASN A 86 14.93 -7.76 10.02
C ASN A 86 14.07 -6.54 10.35
N ARG A 87 14.41 -5.79 11.39
CA ARG A 87 13.68 -4.59 11.80
C ARG A 87 13.55 -3.57 10.67
N ASN A 88 14.61 -3.34 9.90
CA ASN A 88 14.61 -2.40 8.78
C ASN A 88 13.62 -2.82 7.69
N TYR A 89 13.50 -4.11 7.40
CA TYR A 89 12.55 -4.63 6.42
C TYR A 89 11.10 -4.52 6.89
N PHE A 90 10.82 -4.81 8.16
CA PHE A 90 9.48 -4.64 8.73
C PHE A 90 9.02 -3.17 8.72
N GLN A 91 9.96 -2.21 8.69
CA GLN A 91 9.64 -0.79 8.56
C GLN A 91 9.23 -0.37 7.14
N LEU A 92 9.55 -1.14 6.10
CA LEU A 92 9.29 -0.73 4.71
C LEU A 92 7.80 -0.44 4.44
N GLY A 93 6.90 -1.27 4.95
CA GLY A 93 5.46 -1.03 4.82
C GLY A 93 4.99 0.22 5.55
N LYS A 94 5.58 0.50 6.74
CA LYS A 94 5.30 1.76 7.46
C LYS A 94 5.82 2.97 6.68
N ILE A 95 7.04 2.89 6.15
CA ILE A 95 7.64 3.96 5.35
C ILE A 95 6.79 4.26 4.12
N MET A 96 6.28 3.23 3.45
CA MET A 96 5.35 3.38 2.34
C MET A 96 4.07 4.12 2.78
N CYS A 97 3.40 3.64 3.82
CA CYS A 97 2.17 4.26 4.32
C CYS A 97 2.39 5.71 4.74
N ASP A 98 3.49 6.00 5.44
CA ASP A 98 3.86 7.37 5.85
C ASP A 98 4.15 8.28 4.63
N ALA A 99 4.72 7.74 3.55
CA ALA A 99 4.99 8.50 2.33
C ALA A 99 3.68 8.89 1.63
N TRP A 100 2.70 7.99 1.58
CA TRP A 100 1.37 8.27 1.01
C TRP A 100 0.60 9.28 1.85
N GLU A 101 0.59 9.16 3.18
CA GLU A 101 -0.08 10.08 4.10
C GLU A 101 0.48 11.50 4.07
N LYS A 102 1.79 11.65 3.77
CA LYS A 102 2.48 12.95 3.72
C LYS A 102 2.35 13.70 2.40
N LEU A 103 1.65 13.14 1.41
CA LEU A 103 1.41 13.85 0.16
C LEU A 103 0.58 15.12 0.42
N SER A 104 1.00 16.24 -0.18
CA SER A 104 0.39 17.55 0.03
C SER A 104 -0.88 17.79 -0.80
N CYS A 105 -1.21 16.88 -1.72
CA CYS A 105 -2.41 16.90 -2.54
C CYS A 105 -3.43 15.87 -2.05
N LEU A 106 -4.68 15.99 -2.46
CA LEU A 106 -5.73 15.05 -2.11
C LEU A 106 -5.40 13.63 -2.63
N THR A 107 -5.43 12.66 -1.75
CA THR A 107 -5.24 11.24 -2.10
C THR A 107 -6.55 10.47 -1.99
N VAL A 108 -6.94 9.82 -3.09
CA VAL A 108 -8.17 9.02 -3.18
C VAL A 108 -7.81 7.57 -3.47
N CYS A 109 -8.17 6.66 -2.57
CA CYS A 109 -7.96 5.23 -2.77
C CYS A 109 -9.21 4.61 -3.38
N GLU A 110 -9.10 4.06 -4.59
CA GLU A 110 -10.16 3.29 -5.26
C GLU A 110 -10.04 1.81 -4.91
N ILE A 111 -11.09 1.25 -4.28
CA ILE A 111 -11.06 -0.10 -3.71
C ILE A 111 -12.09 -0.99 -4.41
N LYS A 112 -11.59 -2.03 -5.09
CA LYS A 112 -12.39 -3.11 -5.69
C LYS A 112 -12.09 -4.43 -4.99
N GLY A 113 -13.10 -5.29 -4.88
CA GLY A 113 -12.98 -6.62 -4.30
C GLY A 113 -12.42 -6.61 -2.88
N TRP A 114 -11.39 -7.39 -2.65
CA TRP A 114 -10.77 -7.53 -1.34
C TRP A 114 -9.70 -6.47 -1.06
N CYS A 115 -9.75 -5.93 0.16
CA CYS A 115 -8.75 -5.05 0.75
C CYS A 115 -8.37 -5.64 2.13
N VAL A 116 -7.21 -6.29 2.23
CA VAL A 116 -6.85 -7.15 3.35
C VAL A 116 -5.51 -6.72 3.98
N GLY A 117 -5.43 -6.70 5.30
CA GLY A 117 -4.19 -6.52 6.06
C GLY A 117 -3.37 -5.31 5.62
N GLY A 118 -2.19 -5.52 5.07
CA GLY A 118 -1.35 -4.44 4.51
C GLY A 118 -2.03 -3.61 3.41
N GLY A 119 -3.01 -4.18 2.68
CA GLY A 119 -3.86 -3.43 1.76
C GLY A 119 -4.74 -2.42 2.49
N VAL A 120 -5.31 -2.81 3.64
CA VAL A 120 -6.06 -1.88 4.50
C VAL A 120 -5.13 -0.78 5.02
N ALA A 121 -3.92 -1.14 5.47
CA ALA A 121 -2.94 -0.17 5.95
C ALA A 121 -2.61 0.91 4.90
N LEU A 122 -2.41 0.51 3.65
CA LEU A 122 -2.17 1.43 2.54
C LEU A 122 -3.42 2.28 2.24
N ALA A 123 -4.61 1.67 2.17
CA ALA A 123 -5.85 2.36 1.86
C ALA A 123 -6.20 3.45 2.91
N ILE A 124 -5.96 3.18 4.20
CA ILE A 124 -6.21 4.16 5.27
C ILE A 124 -5.13 5.24 5.39
N SER A 125 -4.04 5.12 4.64
CA SER A 125 -3.01 6.17 4.53
C SER A 125 -3.37 7.25 3.51
N CYS A 126 -4.42 7.03 2.69
CA CYS A 126 -4.99 8.03 1.80
C CYS A 126 -6.06 8.87 2.53
N ASP A 127 -6.36 10.07 2.02
CA ASP A 127 -7.37 10.96 2.60
C ASP A 127 -8.78 10.38 2.45
N LEU A 128 -9.13 9.92 1.24
CA LEU A 128 -10.44 9.38 0.92
C LEU A 128 -10.36 7.95 0.40
N ARG A 129 -11.41 7.18 0.63
CA ARG A 129 -11.60 5.81 0.12
C ARG A 129 -12.92 5.74 -0.62
N LEU A 130 -12.86 5.38 -1.91
CA LEU A 130 -14.02 5.05 -2.74
C LEU A 130 -14.04 3.54 -2.94
N ALA A 131 -14.98 2.86 -2.32
CA ALA A 131 -15.11 1.42 -2.40
C ALA A 131 -16.32 1.03 -3.23
N GLU A 132 -16.19 0.02 -4.09
CA GLU A 132 -17.36 -0.57 -4.73
C GLU A 132 -18.27 -1.20 -3.69
N THR A 133 -19.56 -1.32 -4.00
CA THR A 133 -20.58 -1.85 -3.06
C THR A 133 -20.26 -3.27 -2.57
N ALA A 134 -19.57 -4.06 -3.38
CA ALA A 134 -19.16 -5.43 -3.07
C ALA A 134 -17.77 -5.53 -2.40
N ALA A 135 -17.09 -4.42 -2.18
CA ALA A 135 -15.76 -4.41 -1.56
C ALA A 135 -15.79 -5.01 -0.15
N LYS A 136 -14.74 -5.75 0.18
CA LYS A 136 -14.59 -6.43 1.46
C LYS A 136 -13.29 -6.01 2.13
N PHE A 137 -13.40 -5.52 3.36
CA PHE A 137 -12.26 -5.19 4.20
C PHE A 137 -12.04 -6.28 5.23
N TYR A 138 -10.79 -6.67 5.42
CA TYR A 138 -10.45 -7.71 6.38
C TYR A 138 -9.08 -7.46 7.01
N VAL A 139 -9.00 -7.59 8.32
CA VAL A 139 -7.79 -7.38 9.13
C VAL A 139 -7.45 -8.67 9.86
N PRO A 140 -6.78 -9.64 9.20
CA PRO A 140 -6.54 -10.99 9.73
C PRO A 140 -5.35 -11.09 10.70
N GLU A 141 -4.64 -10.01 10.99
CA GLU A 141 -3.36 -10.02 11.68
C GLU A 141 -3.45 -10.77 13.01
N VAL A 142 -4.43 -10.45 13.84
CA VAL A 142 -4.60 -11.09 15.17
C VAL A 142 -4.89 -12.59 15.05
N GLU A 143 -5.72 -12.99 14.10
CA GLU A 143 -6.02 -14.41 13.84
C GLU A 143 -4.80 -15.20 13.37
N ARG A 144 -3.80 -14.51 12.83
CA ARG A 144 -2.53 -15.09 12.36
C ARG A 144 -1.39 -14.94 13.37
N GLY A 145 -1.69 -14.48 14.60
CA GLY A 145 -0.69 -14.24 15.63
C GLY A 145 0.24 -13.06 15.34
N LEU A 146 -0.20 -12.14 14.48
CA LEU A 146 0.54 -10.91 14.13
C LEU A 146 -0.12 -9.71 14.80
N ASN A 147 0.65 -8.67 15.07
CA ASN A 147 0.10 -7.38 15.42
C ASN A 147 -0.20 -6.56 14.16
N MET A 148 -1.14 -5.64 14.23
CA MET A 148 -1.31 -4.63 13.20
C MET A 148 -0.10 -3.71 13.18
N SER A 149 0.63 -3.77 12.07
CA SER A 149 1.83 -2.97 11.84
C SER A 149 1.57 -1.79 10.88
N TRP A 150 2.59 -1.24 10.27
CA TRP A 150 2.56 -0.18 9.26
C TRP A 150 1.89 1.13 9.71
N GLY A 151 1.76 1.35 11.04
CA GLY A 151 1.07 2.51 11.59
C GLY A 151 -0.46 2.46 11.44
N SER A 152 -1.04 1.26 11.24
CA SER A 152 -2.47 1.09 10.97
C SER A 152 -3.35 1.43 12.17
N VAL A 153 -2.95 1.05 13.39
CA VAL A 153 -3.78 1.25 14.59
C VAL A 153 -4.11 2.72 14.83
N PRO A 154 -3.14 3.65 14.90
CA PRO A 154 -3.47 5.06 15.11
C PRO A 154 -4.33 5.65 14.00
N ARG A 155 -4.12 5.23 12.73
CA ARG A 155 -4.94 5.68 11.59
C ARG A 155 -6.37 5.16 11.68
N LEU A 156 -6.56 3.90 12.04
CA LEU A 156 -7.90 3.33 12.24
C LEU A 156 -8.64 4.02 13.39
N ILE A 157 -7.96 4.27 14.52
CA ILE A 157 -8.55 5.00 15.64
C ILE A 157 -8.98 6.41 15.22
N ALA A 158 -8.16 7.09 14.42
CA ALA A 158 -8.51 8.43 13.91
C ALA A 158 -9.74 8.41 12.99
N LEU A 159 -9.93 7.33 12.22
CA LEU A 159 -11.04 7.20 11.26
C LEU A 159 -12.33 6.66 11.89
N LEU A 160 -12.23 5.72 12.80
CA LEU A 160 -13.37 4.94 13.33
C LEU A 160 -13.70 5.27 14.79
N GLY A 161 -12.82 5.95 15.49
CA GLY A 161 -12.89 6.11 16.94
C GLY A 161 -12.19 4.97 17.68
N PRO A 162 -12.05 5.11 19.02
CA PRO A 162 -11.29 4.17 19.86
C PRO A 162 -12.08 2.92 20.27
N ALA A 163 -13.22 2.69 19.75
CA ALA A 163 -14.27 1.75 20.19
C ALA A 163 -13.93 0.45 20.67
#